data_fe172dcf9d4912be01b641fe6aa8a9df
#
_entry.id   fe172dcf9d4912be01b641fe6aa8a9df
#
_cell.length_a   1.000
_cell.length_b   1.000
_cell.length_c   1.000
_cell.angle_alpha   90.00
_cell.angle_beta   90.00
_cell.angle_gamma   90.00
#
_symmetry.space_group_name_H-M   'P 1'
#
loop_
_entity.id
_entity.type
_entity.pdbx_description
1 polymer ?
#
loop_
_entity_poly.entity_id
_entity_poly.type
_entity_poly.pdbx_seq_one_letter_code
_entity_poly.pdbx_strand_id
1 'polypeptide(L)'
;MTKEKYMKQLSPLVQTTLFSCALIMAVLLAGCRAYGDGSSSVKEEPLVTSNGVPFVAPKHYPAFSWDKVPVYMMFADGQRLLKDSEVQKIASETDFICIEKNHGLQSLGDAVLGLEHENQAFKQVKPGIKVLGYLNGALTYPFTRYTKMLTEEKIEAHPEIKAYLMTDSKTGELAITRGLYGYNVLNPDMRAWWSDAAADMVRVGNADGIFIDQMHGFAWLHPVEQNQAVIDGVGDMMAQLKAKIGPDKILLANNGAHIEPVFAVSDAFMFEHYNRSATHTKEKLLNDWKLMEKIADAGKICVYRFGAKPEGSLPLEAIDEGQKRPRLTHDEYADLSKKQLELYLALYLIGAQPYSYFQWNWNWTLKGGPLEHYPEFHQPLGQPLAKYTRVHPESWEFTREFEHASVWVDTDKWVAKIEWK
;
A
#
# COMPACT_ATOMS: atom_id res chain seq x y z
N MET A 1 -9.98 -45.37 13.16
CA MET A 1 -9.53 -45.72 14.55
C MET A 1 -10.31 -44.82 15.49
N THR A 2 -11.19 -45.37 16.30
CA THR A 2 -12.10 -44.59 17.16
C THR A 2 -11.38 -44.07 18.41
N LYS A 3 -11.86 -42.97 18.95
CA LYS A 3 -11.31 -42.25 20.12
C LYS A 3 -11.02 -43.15 21.34
N GLU A 4 -11.76 -44.24 21.45
CA GLU A 4 -11.59 -45.25 22.51
C GLU A 4 -10.30 -46.09 22.39
N LYS A 5 -9.76 -46.29 21.20
CA LYS A 5 -8.52 -47.03 20.98
C LYS A 5 -7.26 -46.22 21.30
N TYR A 6 -7.38 -44.89 21.33
CA TYR A 6 -6.25 -43.99 21.63
C TYR A 6 -6.01 -43.84 23.15
N MET A 7 -7.08 -43.93 23.93
CA MET A 7 -7.00 -43.78 25.40
C MET A 7 -6.40 -44.99 26.13
N LYS A 8 -6.35 -46.15 25.48
CA LYS A 8 -5.76 -47.38 26.08
C LYS A 8 -4.24 -47.51 25.94
N GLN A 9 -3.59 -46.55 25.28
CA GLN A 9 -2.12 -46.58 25.07
C GLN A 9 -1.35 -45.53 25.91
N LEU A 10 -2.02 -44.77 26.76
CA LEU A 10 -1.36 -43.82 27.66
C LEU A 10 -0.98 -44.48 28.98
N SER A 11 0.25 -44.27 29.43
CA SER A 11 0.75 -44.80 30.69
C SER A 11 0.02 -44.24 31.90
N PRO A 12 -0.07 -44.94 33.04
CA PRO A 12 -0.79 -44.47 34.25
C PRO A 12 -0.33 -43.11 34.80
N LEU A 13 0.89 -42.67 34.48
CA LEU A 13 1.45 -41.41 34.94
C LEU A 13 0.82 -40.18 34.26
N VAL A 14 0.34 -40.32 33.01
CA VAL A 14 -0.26 -39.24 32.24
C VAL A 14 -1.71 -38.99 32.62
N GLN A 15 -2.41 -40.03 33.12
CA GLN A 15 -3.79 -39.89 33.59
C GLN A 15 -3.91 -39.10 34.88
N THR A 16 -2.93 -39.20 35.78
CA THR A 16 -2.94 -38.48 37.07
C THR A 16 -2.67 -36.96 36.89
N THR A 17 -1.86 -36.60 35.88
CA THR A 17 -1.53 -35.20 35.63
C THR A 17 -2.71 -34.40 34.99
N LEU A 18 -3.53 -35.07 34.18
CA LEU A 18 -4.71 -34.45 33.56
C LEU A 18 -5.85 -34.18 34.55
N PHE A 19 -6.01 -35.00 35.59
CA PHE A 19 -7.02 -34.76 36.61
C PHE A 19 -6.63 -33.65 37.59
N SER A 20 -5.35 -33.43 37.87
CA SER A 20 -4.86 -32.34 38.73
C SER A 20 -4.97 -30.96 38.07
N CYS A 21 -4.78 -30.88 36.75
CA CYS A 21 -4.97 -29.60 36.00
C CYS A 21 -6.44 -29.15 35.93
N ALA A 22 -7.38 -30.09 35.84
CA ALA A 22 -8.81 -29.77 35.80
C ALA A 22 -9.34 -29.24 37.14
N LEU A 23 -8.79 -29.70 38.26
CA LEU A 23 -9.21 -29.24 39.60
C LEU A 23 -8.62 -27.88 39.97
N ILE A 24 -7.42 -27.52 39.46
CA ILE A 24 -6.79 -26.22 39.70
C ILE A 24 -7.49 -25.13 38.88
N MET A 25 -8.00 -25.44 37.70
CA MET A 25 -8.79 -24.47 36.90
C MET A 25 -10.16 -24.17 37.52
N ALA A 26 -10.79 -25.11 38.20
CA ALA A 26 -12.09 -24.89 38.86
C ALA A 26 -12.00 -23.98 40.11
N VAL A 27 -10.86 -23.97 40.79
CA VAL A 27 -10.64 -23.15 42.00
C VAL A 27 -10.23 -21.71 41.60
N LEU A 28 -9.59 -21.51 40.47
CA LEU A 28 -9.23 -20.16 39.94
C LEU A 28 -10.45 -19.41 39.35
N LEU A 29 -11.48 -20.10 38.90
CA LEU A 29 -12.72 -19.50 38.39
C LEU A 29 -13.72 -19.08 39.50
N ALA A 30 -13.56 -19.54 40.73
CA ALA A 30 -14.43 -19.14 41.86
C ALA A 30 -13.91 -17.92 42.61
N GLY A 31 -12.66 -17.48 42.41
CA GLY A 31 -12.03 -16.36 43.09
C GLY A 31 -12.15 -15.00 42.38
N CYS A 32 -12.64 -14.92 41.13
CA CYS A 32 -12.71 -13.70 40.31
C CYS A 32 -14.12 -13.04 40.28
N ARG A 33 -14.94 -13.21 41.33
CA ARG A 33 -16.23 -12.52 41.41
C ARG A 33 -16.23 -11.50 42.56
N ALA A 34 -15.45 -10.44 42.43
CA ALA A 34 -15.66 -9.18 43.17
C ALA A 34 -14.56 -8.14 42.86
N TYR A 35 -14.30 -7.84 41.58
CA TYR A 35 -13.77 -6.53 41.23
C TYR A 35 -14.71 -5.99 40.16
N GLY A 36 -15.41 -4.92 40.50
CA GLY A 36 -16.34 -4.25 39.62
C GLY A 36 -15.63 -3.78 38.36
N ASP A 37 -16.14 -4.22 37.25
CA ASP A 37 -15.80 -3.72 35.90
C ASP A 37 -16.18 -2.22 35.83
N GLY A 38 -15.27 -1.39 36.29
CA GLY A 38 -15.23 0.03 35.98
C GLY A 38 -14.56 0.27 34.63
N SER A 39 -14.81 -0.57 33.62
CA SER A 39 -14.49 -0.20 32.27
C SER A 39 -15.52 0.83 31.82
N SER A 40 -15.21 2.10 32.04
CA SER A 40 -15.79 3.18 31.25
C SER A 40 -15.43 2.83 29.81
N SER A 41 -16.38 2.27 29.07
CA SER A 41 -16.29 2.21 27.61
C SER A 41 -16.20 3.67 27.14
N VAL A 42 -14.99 4.14 26.93
CA VAL A 42 -14.77 5.33 26.11
C VAL A 42 -15.42 4.97 24.80
N LYS A 43 -16.60 5.52 24.51
CA LYS A 43 -17.22 5.40 23.21
C LYS A 43 -16.25 6.09 22.26
N GLU A 44 -15.53 5.31 21.47
CA GLU A 44 -14.77 5.89 20.36
C GLU A 44 -15.74 6.72 19.54
N GLU A 45 -15.45 8.00 19.39
CA GLU A 45 -16.25 8.85 18.51
C GLU A 45 -16.14 8.32 17.08
N PRO A 46 -17.28 8.24 16.38
CA PRO A 46 -17.27 7.71 15.02
C PRO A 46 -16.39 8.60 14.13
N LEU A 47 -15.53 7.96 13.33
CA LEU A 47 -14.75 8.67 12.32
C LEU A 47 -15.69 9.29 11.28
N VAL A 48 -15.46 10.57 10.98
CA VAL A 48 -16.30 11.34 10.05
C VAL A 48 -15.39 12.01 9.02
N THR A 49 -15.78 11.95 7.74
CA THR A 49 -15.04 12.64 6.66
C THR A 49 -15.20 14.15 6.75
N SER A 50 -14.36 14.90 6.06
CA SER A 50 -14.47 16.37 5.97
C SER A 50 -15.80 16.87 5.42
N ASN A 51 -16.56 16.03 4.74
CA ASN A 51 -17.90 16.33 4.20
C ASN A 51 -19.02 15.88 5.15
N GLY A 52 -18.71 15.40 6.35
CA GLY A 52 -19.68 14.96 7.36
C GLY A 52 -20.23 13.56 7.12
N VAL A 53 -19.63 12.75 6.27
CA VAL A 53 -20.05 11.36 6.03
C VAL A 53 -19.40 10.44 7.08
N PRO A 54 -20.18 9.63 7.83
CA PRO A 54 -19.63 8.65 8.74
C PRO A 54 -18.79 7.61 7.99
N PHE A 55 -17.54 7.39 8.42
CA PHE A 55 -16.68 6.37 7.84
C PHE A 55 -16.83 5.05 8.62
N VAL A 56 -17.40 4.05 7.96
CA VAL A 56 -17.58 2.70 8.51
C VAL A 56 -16.56 1.76 7.88
N ALA A 57 -15.48 1.49 8.60
CA ALA A 57 -14.42 0.63 8.09
C ALA A 57 -14.85 -0.85 8.04
N PRO A 58 -14.64 -1.55 6.91
CA PRO A 58 -14.72 -2.99 6.86
C PRO A 58 -13.69 -3.65 7.80
N LYS A 59 -14.02 -4.81 8.36
CA LYS A 59 -13.14 -5.52 9.32
C LYS A 59 -11.78 -5.91 8.75
N HIS A 60 -11.67 -6.04 7.44
CA HIS A 60 -10.43 -6.41 6.78
C HIS A 60 -9.49 -5.22 6.54
N TYR A 61 -9.92 -3.99 6.83
CA TYR A 61 -9.05 -2.82 6.72
C TYR A 61 -7.99 -2.82 7.83
N PRO A 62 -6.84 -2.13 7.63
CA PRO A 62 -5.86 -1.94 8.68
C PRO A 62 -6.43 -1.13 9.86
N ALA A 63 -5.84 -1.26 11.03
CA ALA A 63 -6.17 -0.37 12.14
C ALA A 63 -5.84 1.07 11.76
N PHE A 64 -6.71 2.00 12.17
CA PHE A 64 -6.55 3.42 11.91
C PHE A 64 -6.86 4.22 13.17
N SER A 65 -6.04 5.21 13.47
CA SER A 65 -6.22 6.15 14.56
C SER A 65 -5.65 7.51 14.15
N TRP A 66 -6.23 8.58 14.70
CA TRP A 66 -5.69 9.92 14.65
C TRP A 66 -4.72 10.23 15.81
N ASP A 67 -4.43 9.28 16.69
CA ASP A 67 -3.54 9.52 17.85
C ASP A 67 -2.15 10.00 17.43
N LYS A 68 -1.70 9.56 16.25
CA LYS A 68 -0.45 9.95 15.61
C LYS A 68 -0.63 10.00 14.09
N VAL A 69 0.41 10.40 13.36
CA VAL A 69 0.38 10.37 11.89
C VAL A 69 0.16 8.94 11.40
N PRO A 70 -0.93 8.66 10.65
CA PRO A 70 -1.14 7.34 10.06
C PRO A 70 -0.12 7.07 8.96
N VAL A 71 0.70 6.03 9.11
CA VAL A 71 1.80 5.71 8.19
C VAL A 71 1.50 4.43 7.43
N TYR A 72 1.82 4.43 6.14
CA TYR A 72 1.92 3.25 5.28
C TYR A 72 3.36 3.07 4.84
N MET A 73 3.82 1.82 4.75
CA MET A 73 5.16 1.53 4.27
C MET A 73 5.14 0.53 3.12
N MET A 74 5.89 0.83 2.07
CA MET A 74 6.09 -0.04 0.92
C MET A 74 7.58 -0.13 0.60
N PHE A 75 8.11 -1.34 0.54
CA PHE A 75 9.53 -1.58 0.40
C PHE A 75 9.86 -2.96 -0.17
N ALA A 76 11.08 -3.10 -0.70
CA ALA A 76 11.69 -4.36 -1.07
C ALA A 76 13.17 -4.44 -0.66
N ASP A 77 13.66 -5.65 -0.47
CA ASP A 77 15.07 -6.00 -0.58
C ASP A 77 15.17 -7.21 -1.52
N GLY A 78 15.69 -7.02 -2.72
CA GLY A 78 15.77 -8.09 -3.72
C GLY A 78 16.81 -9.15 -3.41
N GLN A 79 17.73 -8.87 -2.49
CA GLN A 79 18.85 -9.75 -2.20
C GLN A 79 18.57 -10.70 -1.03
N ARG A 80 17.80 -10.25 -0.05
CA ARG A 80 17.61 -10.98 1.21
C ARG A 80 16.20 -10.79 1.77
N LEU A 81 15.90 -11.58 2.77
CA LEU A 81 14.75 -11.42 3.65
C LEU A 81 15.04 -10.42 4.77
N LEU A 82 14.01 -9.93 5.45
CA LEU A 82 14.16 -9.03 6.58
C LEU A 82 14.80 -9.72 7.78
N LYS A 83 15.50 -8.96 8.59
CA LYS A 83 15.92 -9.38 9.93
C LYS A 83 14.77 -9.20 10.92
N ASP A 84 14.74 -10.00 11.97
CA ASP A 84 13.72 -9.90 13.03
C ASP A 84 13.61 -8.47 13.60
N SER A 85 14.74 -7.79 13.78
CA SER A 85 14.78 -6.40 14.28
C SER A 85 14.17 -5.39 13.30
N GLU A 86 14.27 -5.64 11.99
CA GLU A 86 13.67 -4.81 10.96
C GLU A 86 12.15 -5.04 10.91
N VAL A 87 11.70 -6.30 11.02
CA VAL A 87 10.28 -6.66 11.15
C VAL A 87 9.67 -6.00 12.37
N GLN A 88 10.31 -6.10 13.55
CA GLN A 88 9.84 -5.48 14.78
C GLN A 88 9.76 -3.94 14.63
N LYS A 89 10.80 -3.31 14.07
CA LYS A 89 10.82 -1.87 13.86
C LYS A 89 9.67 -1.43 12.95
N ILE A 90 9.51 -2.04 11.78
CA ILE A 90 8.44 -1.68 10.84
C ILE A 90 7.06 -1.91 11.46
N ALA A 91 6.84 -3.05 12.14
CA ALA A 91 5.59 -3.36 12.80
C ALA A 91 5.23 -2.38 13.93
N SER A 92 6.22 -1.75 14.59
CA SER A 92 5.98 -0.71 15.60
C SER A 92 5.52 0.61 15.00
N GLU A 93 5.87 0.90 13.75
CA GLU A 93 5.58 2.16 13.07
C GLU A 93 4.22 2.17 12.37
N THR A 94 3.78 1.03 11.82
CA THR A 94 2.57 0.98 10.98
C THR A 94 1.76 -0.30 11.17
N ASP A 95 0.48 -0.22 10.80
CA ASP A 95 -0.46 -1.34 10.67
C ASP A 95 -0.73 -1.73 9.21
N PHE A 96 -0.09 -1.05 8.24
CA PHE A 96 -0.37 -1.23 6.83
C PHE A 96 0.89 -1.16 5.97
N ILE A 97 1.26 -2.28 5.33
CA ILE A 97 2.47 -2.40 4.51
C ILE A 97 2.21 -3.09 3.17
N CYS A 98 3.12 -2.87 2.23
CA CYS A 98 3.23 -3.64 1.00
C CYS A 98 4.65 -4.16 0.81
N ILE A 99 4.78 -5.44 0.52
CA ILE A 99 6.05 -6.07 0.12
C ILE A 99 6.18 -5.91 -1.40
N GLU A 100 7.18 -5.11 -1.82
CA GLU A 100 7.26 -4.58 -3.18
C GLU A 100 8.11 -5.45 -4.10
N LYS A 101 7.73 -5.50 -5.38
CA LYS A 101 8.43 -6.06 -6.55
C LYS A 101 9.21 -7.35 -6.30
N ASN A 102 10.54 -7.21 -6.13
CA ASN A 102 11.51 -8.30 -6.16
C ASN A 102 11.98 -8.74 -4.77
N HIS A 103 11.22 -8.46 -3.71
CA HIS A 103 11.63 -8.78 -2.35
C HIS A 103 11.95 -10.27 -2.19
N GLY A 104 13.12 -10.58 -1.60
CA GLY A 104 13.58 -11.95 -1.38
C GLY A 104 13.93 -12.75 -2.65
N LEU A 105 13.89 -12.12 -3.84
CA LEU A 105 14.05 -12.81 -5.13
C LEU A 105 15.35 -13.59 -5.24
N GLN A 106 16.47 -13.04 -4.79
CA GLN A 106 17.76 -13.74 -4.85
C GLN A 106 17.86 -14.86 -3.80
N SER A 107 17.23 -14.70 -2.64
CA SER A 107 17.24 -15.70 -1.58
C SER A 107 16.34 -16.89 -1.87
N LEU A 108 15.15 -16.65 -2.43
CA LEU A 108 14.09 -17.66 -2.60
C LEU A 108 13.76 -17.99 -4.05
N GLY A 109 14.33 -17.24 -5.00
CA GLY A 109 14.10 -17.43 -6.43
C GLY A 109 12.75 -16.95 -6.94
N ASP A 110 11.86 -16.44 -6.07
CA ASP A 110 10.50 -15.99 -6.40
C ASP A 110 10.02 -14.95 -5.38
N ALA A 111 9.58 -13.79 -5.86
CA ALA A 111 9.06 -12.72 -4.99
C ALA A 111 7.75 -13.10 -4.26
N VAL A 112 7.00 -14.08 -4.77
CA VAL A 112 5.80 -14.59 -4.09
C VAL A 112 6.18 -15.32 -2.81
N LEU A 113 7.29 -16.06 -2.82
CA LEU A 113 7.82 -16.71 -1.61
C LEU A 113 8.40 -15.68 -0.63
N GLY A 114 8.98 -14.59 -1.15
CA GLY A 114 9.40 -13.44 -0.33
C GLY A 114 8.22 -12.81 0.40
N LEU A 115 7.11 -12.59 -0.30
CA LEU A 115 5.86 -12.10 0.29
C LEU A 115 5.32 -13.04 1.37
N GLU A 116 5.26 -14.35 1.10
CA GLU A 116 4.79 -15.36 2.06
C GLU A 116 5.62 -15.34 3.35
N HIS A 117 6.95 -15.34 3.20
CA HIS A 117 7.88 -15.31 4.34
C HIS A 117 7.66 -14.06 5.21
N GLU A 118 7.66 -12.89 4.60
CA GLU A 118 7.53 -11.63 5.36
C GLU A 118 6.13 -11.49 5.96
N ASN A 119 5.08 -11.92 5.26
CA ASN A 119 3.74 -11.93 5.84
C ASN A 119 3.69 -12.76 7.12
N GLN A 120 4.29 -13.96 7.13
CA GLN A 120 4.39 -14.78 8.32
C GLN A 120 5.16 -14.09 9.44
N ALA A 121 6.32 -13.50 9.14
CA ALA A 121 7.15 -12.79 10.12
C ALA A 121 6.40 -11.59 10.74
N PHE A 122 5.75 -10.77 9.93
CA PHE A 122 4.96 -9.64 10.42
C PHE A 122 3.77 -10.07 11.25
N LYS A 123 3.04 -11.12 10.85
CA LYS A 123 1.88 -11.64 11.59
C LYS A 123 2.27 -12.24 12.94
N GLN A 124 3.48 -12.77 13.08
CA GLN A 124 3.99 -13.26 14.38
C GLN A 124 4.24 -12.10 15.36
N VAL A 125 4.74 -10.96 14.88
CA VAL A 125 5.02 -9.77 15.69
C VAL A 125 3.75 -8.96 15.97
N LYS A 126 2.92 -8.76 14.95
CA LYS A 126 1.70 -7.95 15.00
C LYS A 126 0.57 -8.61 14.21
N PRO A 127 -0.23 -9.48 14.84
CA PRO A 127 -1.28 -10.24 14.13
C PRO A 127 -2.28 -9.40 13.34
N GLY A 128 -2.54 -8.16 13.76
CA GLY A 128 -3.47 -7.22 13.11
C GLY A 128 -2.92 -6.49 11.88
N ILE A 129 -1.59 -6.49 11.68
CA ILE A 129 -0.97 -5.77 10.55
C ILE A 129 -1.51 -6.29 9.21
N LYS A 130 -1.75 -5.38 8.26
CA LYS A 130 -2.17 -5.73 6.90
C LYS A 130 -0.97 -5.69 5.96
N VAL A 131 -0.76 -6.81 5.29
CA VAL A 131 0.38 -7.02 4.37
C VAL A 131 -0.16 -7.22 2.96
N LEU A 132 0.19 -6.33 2.04
CA LEU A 132 -0.14 -6.46 0.63
C LEU A 132 1.03 -7.04 -0.15
N GLY A 133 0.73 -7.84 -1.18
CA GLY A 133 1.68 -8.15 -2.25
C GLY A 133 1.68 -7.05 -3.32
N TYR A 134 2.64 -7.09 -4.23
CA TYR A 134 2.77 -6.15 -5.35
C TYR A 134 2.71 -6.88 -6.69
N LEU A 135 1.92 -6.37 -7.62
CA LEU A 135 2.00 -6.76 -9.03
C LEU A 135 1.85 -5.53 -9.93
N ASN A 136 2.62 -5.51 -11.04
CA ASN A 136 2.45 -4.46 -12.04
C ASN A 136 1.29 -4.79 -12.97
N GLY A 137 0.37 -3.84 -13.17
CA GLY A 137 -0.79 -4.03 -14.04
C GLY A 137 -0.44 -3.97 -15.52
N ALA A 138 0.51 -3.10 -15.91
CA ALA A 138 0.78 -2.76 -17.31
C ALA A 138 2.03 -3.42 -17.90
N LEU A 139 3.06 -3.73 -17.09
CA LEU A 139 4.38 -4.22 -17.56
C LEU A 139 4.78 -5.55 -16.92
N THR A 140 5.51 -6.35 -17.69
CA THR A 140 5.92 -7.72 -17.36
C THR A 140 7.21 -7.78 -16.55
N TYR A 141 7.22 -7.26 -15.31
CA TYR A 141 8.40 -7.39 -14.45
C TYR A 141 8.67 -8.85 -14.07
N PRO A 142 9.87 -9.41 -14.34
CA PRO A 142 10.16 -10.85 -14.21
C PRO A 142 10.47 -11.29 -12.77
N PHE A 143 9.70 -10.84 -11.79
CA PHE A 143 9.99 -11.09 -10.38
C PHE A 143 9.23 -12.26 -9.78
N THR A 144 8.13 -12.66 -10.40
CA THR A 144 7.25 -13.73 -9.91
C THR A 144 7.30 -14.94 -10.81
N ARG A 145 6.92 -16.11 -10.28
CA ARG A 145 6.75 -17.35 -11.06
C ARG A 145 5.85 -17.18 -12.28
N TYR A 146 4.87 -16.28 -12.20
CA TYR A 146 3.92 -16.00 -13.30
C TYR A 146 4.59 -15.23 -14.44
N THR A 147 5.30 -14.16 -14.09
CA THR A 147 5.89 -13.24 -15.06
C THR A 147 7.23 -13.72 -15.63
N LYS A 148 7.92 -14.63 -14.94
CA LYS A 148 9.12 -15.32 -15.45
C LYS A 148 8.83 -16.17 -16.69
N MET A 149 7.58 -16.48 -16.99
CA MET A 149 7.17 -17.16 -18.22
C MET A 149 7.14 -16.21 -19.43
N LEU A 150 7.20 -14.90 -19.21
CA LEU A 150 7.11 -13.87 -20.24
C LEU A 150 8.51 -13.43 -20.70
N THR A 151 9.42 -14.37 -20.92
CA THR A 151 10.73 -14.15 -21.56
C THR A 151 10.67 -14.51 -23.03
N GLU A 152 11.55 -13.93 -23.86
CA GLU A 152 11.60 -14.15 -25.30
C GLU A 152 11.62 -15.65 -25.65
N GLU A 153 12.54 -16.42 -25.05
CA GLU A 153 12.65 -17.86 -25.22
C GLU A 153 11.35 -18.63 -24.94
N LYS A 154 10.65 -18.26 -23.86
CA LYS A 154 9.42 -18.94 -23.47
C LYS A 154 8.23 -18.52 -24.32
N ILE A 155 8.20 -17.27 -24.78
CA ILE A 155 7.18 -16.77 -25.70
C ILE A 155 7.30 -17.46 -27.06
N GLU A 156 8.52 -17.71 -27.53
CA GLU A 156 8.75 -18.50 -28.77
C GLU A 156 8.26 -19.94 -28.64
N ALA A 157 8.49 -20.57 -27.48
CA ALA A 157 8.01 -21.92 -27.18
C ALA A 157 6.50 -22.00 -26.97
N HIS A 158 5.86 -20.89 -26.56
CA HIS A 158 4.44 -20.78 -26.22
C HIS A 158 3.77 -19.60 -26.93
N PRO A 159 3.52 -19.71 -28.25
CA PRO A 159 3.01 -18.60 -29.06
C PRO A 159 1.65 -18.05 -28.62
N GLU A 160 0.86 -18.82 -27.87
CA GLU A 160 -0.38 -18.37 -27.27
C GLU A 160 -0.17 -17.22 -26.27
N ILE A 161 0.98 -17.21 -25.59
CA ILE A 161 1.34 -16.13 -24.63
C ILE A 161 1.62 -14.82 -25.37
N LYS A 162 2.09 -14.87 -26.61
CA LYS A 162 2.34 -13.67 -27.42
C LYS A 162 1.08 -12.80 -27.55
N ALA A 163 -0.09 -13.41 -27.61
CA ALA A 163 -1.38 -12.70 -27.72
C ALA A 163 -1.70 -11.87 -26.45
N TYR A 164 -1.07 -12.17 -25.31
CA TYR A 164 -1.24 -11.42 -24.06
C TYR A 164 -0.43 -10.11 -24.03
N LEU A 165 0.49 -9.93 -24.97
CA LEU A 165 1.44 -8.84 -24.98
C LEU A 165 1.14 -7.86 -26.12
N MET A 166 1.56 -6.61 -25.91
CA MET A 166 1.48 -5.59 -26.94
C MET A 166 2.43 -5.88 -28.08
N THR A 167 1.96 -5.66 -29.29
CA THR A 167 2.76 -5.73 -30.52
C THR A 167 2.84 -4.36 -31.18
N ASP A 168 3.97 -4.07 -31.80
CA ASP A 168 4.11 -2.92 -32.68
C ASP A 168 3.20 -3.09 -33.91
N SER A 169 2.33 -2.11 -34.15
CA SER A 169 1.33 -2.18 -35.21
C SER A 169 1.91 -2.20 -36.62
N LYS A 170 3.18 -1.80 -36.83
CA LYS A 170 3.84 -1.73 -38.11
C LYS A 170 4.62 -2.99 -38.42
N THR A 171 5.27 -3.57 -37.40
CA THR A 171 6.15 -4.74 -37.58
C THR A 171 5.48 -6.05 -37.18
N GLY A 172 4.47 -6.01 -36.31
CA GLY A 172 3.84 -7.18 -35.68
C GLY A 172 4.72 -7.86 -34.63
N GLU A 173 5.87 -7.29 -34.31
CA GLU A 173 6.77 -7.77 -33.27
C GLU A 173 6.32 -7.30 -31.88
N LEU A 174 6.82 -7.94 -30.80
CA LEU A 174 6.52 -7.56 -29.45
C LEU A 174 7.04 -6.14 -29.14
N ALA A 175 6.17 -5.29 -28.62
CA ALA A 175 6.51 -3.95 -28.22
C ALA A 175 7.27 -3.95 -26.88
N ILE A 176 8.48 -3.40 -26.89
CA ILE A 176 9.32 -3.28 -25.68
C ILE A 176 9.28 -1.86 -25.17
N THR A 177 8.92 -1.71 -23.90
CA THR A 177 8.92 -0.43 -23.17
C THR A 177 9.81 -0.56 -21.94
N ARG A 178 10.86 0.27 -21.83
CA ARG A 178 11.82 0.20 -20.70
C ARG A 178 12.44 -1.18 -20.48
N GLY A 179 12.67 -1.93 -21.56
CA GLY A 179 13.20 -3.29 -21.52
C GLY A 179 12.21 -4.36 -21.03
N LEU A 180 10.91 -4.04 -20.99
CA LEU A 180 9.83 -4.93 -20.59
C LEU A 180 8.75 -4.99 -21.66
N TYR A 181 7.98 -6.07 -21.69
CA TYR A 181 6.78 -6.15 -22.50
C TYR A 181 5.60 -5.47 -21.79
N GLY A 182 4.70 -4.86 -22.57
CA GLY A 182 3.41 -4.36 -22.09
C GLY A 182 2.32 -5.42 -22.20
N TYR A 183 1.39 -5.48 -21.26
CA TYR A 183 0.20 -6.32 -21.38
C TYR A 183 -0.82 -5.70 -22.34
N ASN A 184 -1.43 -6.52 -23.19
CA ASN A 184 -2.53 -6.13 -24.04
C ASN A 184 -3.85 -6.24 -23.26
N VAL A 185 -4.25 -5.17 -22.60
CA VAL A 185 -5.48 -5.14 -21.80
C VAL A 185 -6.76 -5.30 -22.61
N LEU A 186 -6.71 -5.12 -23.94
CA LEU A 186 -7.86 -5.35 -24.81
C LEU A 186 -8.13 -6.85 -25.05
N ASN A 187 -7.15 -7.72 -24.80
CA ASN A 187 -7.32 -9.16 -24.90
C ASN A 187 -8.00 -9.72 -23.64
N PRO A 188 -9.21 -10.31 -23.73
CA PRO A 188 -9.92 -10.86 -22.58
C PRO A 188 -9.21 -12.05 -21.94
N ASP A 189 -8.50 -12.89 -22.73
CA ASP A 189 -7.76 -14.04 -22.20
C ASP A 189 -6.55 -13.58 -21.36
N MET A 190 -5.89 -12.49 -21.79
CA MET A 190 -4.84 -11.86 -20.97
C MET A 190 -5.40 -11.37 -19.64
N ARG A 191 -6.55 -10.69 -19.63
CA ARG A 191 -7.17 -10.21 -18.38
C ARG A 191 -7.52 -11.36 -17.44
N ALA A 192 -8.06 -12.46 -17.98
CA ALA A 192 -8.38 -13.65 -17.22
C ALA A 192 -7.11 -14.28 -16.62
N TRP A 193 -6.07 -14.52 -17.42
CA TRP A 193 -4.79 -15.06 -16.99
C TRP A 193 -4.10 -14.17 -15.94
N TRP A 194 -4.03 -12.88 -16.19
CA TRP A 194 -3.39 -11.93 -15.27
C TRP A 194 -4.10 -11.86 -13.91
N SER A 195 -5.43 -11.85 -13.91
CA SER A 195 -6.21 -11.83 -12.68
C SER A 195 -6.14 -13.15 -11.91
N ASP A 196 -5.97 -14.29 -12.59
CA ASP A 196 -5.67 -15.58 -11.96
C ASP A 196 -4.30 -15.58 -11.29
N ALA A 197 -3.27 -15.09 -11.99
CA ALA A 197 -1.92 -14.96 -11.46
C ALA A 197 -1.85 -14.03 -10.23
N ALA A 198 -2.54 -12.89 -10.28
CA ALA A 198 -2.63 -11.96 -9.18
C ALA A 198 -3.38 -12.54 -7.96
N ALA A 199 -4.47 -13.24 -8.19
CA ALA A 199 -5.23 -13.91 -7.13
C ALA A 199 -4.43 -15.07 -6.50
N ASP A 200 -3.72 -15.86 -7.30
CA ASP A 200 -2.84 -16.92 -6.80
C ASP A 200 -1.69 -16.35 -5.96
N MET A 201 -1.12 -15.20 -6.33
CA MET A 201 -0.12 -14.49 -5.53
C MET A 201 -0.66 -14.12 -4.15
N VAL A 202 -1.88 -13.59 -4.06
CA VAL A 202 -2.52 -13.28 -2.77
C VAL A 202 -2.72 -14.54 -1.93
N ARG A 203 -3.16 -15.62 -2.57
CA ARG A 203 -3.41 -16.92 -1.91
C ARG A 203 -2.12 -17.56 -1.41
N VAL A 204 -1.09 -17.67 -2.24
CA VAL A 204 0.21 -18.31 -1.90
C VAL A 204 0.95 -17.46 -0.87
N GLY A 205 1.00 -16.14 -1.07
CA GLY A 205 1.62 -15.21 -0.12
C GLY A 205 0.84 -15.07 1.20
N ASN A 206 -0.33 -15.69 1.31
CA ASN A 206 -1.28 -15.55 2.43
C ASN A 206 -1.54 -14.06 2.77
N ALA A 207 -1.47 -13.19 1.76
CA ALA A 207 -1.53 -11.74 1.92
C ALA A 207 -2.95 -11.24 2.27
N ASP A 208 -3.04 -10.07 2.92
CA ASP A 208 -4.31 -9.41 3.20
C ASP A 208 -4.90 -8.72 1.96
N GLY A 209 -4.15 -8.66 0.87
CA GLY A 209 -4.56 -8.06 -0.39
C GLY A 209 -3.38 -7.85 -1.34
N ILE A 210 -3.59 -6.98 -2.32
CA ILE A 210 -2.60 -6.73 -3.37
C ILE A 210 -2.60 -5.27 -3.81
N PHE A 211 -1.41 -4.74 -4.06
CA PHE A 211 -1.14 -3.45 -4.66
C PHE A 211 -0.91 -3.64 -6.16
N ILE A 212 -1.73 -2.99 -6.98
CA ILE A 212 -1.60 -3.03 -8.44
C ILE A 212 -1.04 -1.71 -8.92
N ASP A 213 0.16 -1.80 -9.49
CA ASP A 213 0.90 -0.65 -9.99
C ASP A 213 0.46 -0.26 -11.41
N GLN A 214 0.68 1.00 -11.76
CA GLN A 214 0.54 1.55 -13.11
C GLN A 214 -0.85 1.42 -13.74
N MET A 215 -1.91 1.73 -13.00
CA MET A 215 -3.26 1.75 -13.57
C MET A 215 -3.40 2.72 -14.76
N HIS A 216 -2.64 3.83 -14.75
CA HIS A 216 -2.57 4.78 -15.87
C HIS A 216 -1.64 4.30 -17.01
N GLY A 217 -0.84 3.25 -16.78
CA GLY A 217 0.19 2.78 -17.73
C GLY A 217 -0.39 2.26 -19.04
N PHE A 218 -1.57 1.72 -19.01
CA PHE A 218 -2.24 1.21 -20.21
C PHE A 218 -2.57 2.31 -21.22
N ALA A 219 -2.82 3.54 -20.79
CA ALA A 219 -3.14 4.65 -21.69
C ALA A 219 -1.98 5.04 -22.62
N TRP A 220 -0.73 4.79 -22.23
CA TRP A 220 0.43 5.05 -23.09
C TRP A 220 0.98 3.80 -23.81
N LEU A 221 0.42 2.62 -23.50
CA LEU A 221 0.68 1.40 -24.26
C LEU A 221 -0.22 1.25 -25.48
N HIS A 222 -1.37 1.93 -25.52
CA HIS A 222 -2.37 1.83 -26.56
C HIS A 222 -2.56 3.14 -27.31
N PRO A 223 -3.00 3.12 -28.58
CA PRO A 223 -3.39 4.32 -29.32
C PRO A 223 -4.53 5.06 -28.61
N VAL A 224 -4.52 6.40 -28.70
CA VAL A 224 -5.50 7.27 -28.02
C VAL A 224 -6.95 6.98 -28.44
N GLU A 225 -7.16 6.52 -29.66
CA GLU A 225 -8.47 6.14 -30.21
C GLU A 225 -9.09 4.94 -29.48
N GLN A 226 -8.28 4.17 -28.77
CA GLN A 226 -8.71 3.00 -27.99
C GLN A 226 -8.95 3.33 -26.52
N ASN A 227 -8.78 4.59 -26.10
CA ASN A 227 -8.81 4.97 -24.67
C ASN A 227 -10.04 4.43 -23.92
N GLN A 228 -11.26 4.49 -24.50
CA GLN A 228 -12.45 3.99 -23.81
C GLN A 228 -12.39 2.47 -23.64
N ALA A 229 -12.00 1.74 -24.70
CA ALA A 229 -11.85 0.29 -24.62
C ALA A 229 -10.75 -0.13 -23.62
N VAL A 230 -9.68 0.65 -23.51
CA VAL A 230 -8.62 0.46 -22.51
C VAL A 230 -9.15 0.67 -21.10
N ILE A 231 -9.91 1.75 -20.84
CA ILE A 231 -10.56 2.02 -19.56
C ILE A 231 -11.48 0.86 -19.16
N ASP A 232 -12.32 0.41 -20.09
CA ASP A 232 -13.24 -0.71 -19.87
C ASP A 232 -12.48 -2.02 -19.59
N GLY A 233 -11.41 -2.28 -20.36
CA GLY A 233 -10.55 -3.45 -20.18
C GLY A 233 -9.82 -3.47 -18.83
N VAL A 234 -9.28 -2.31 -18.40
CA VAL A 234 -8.65 -2.18 -17.08
C VAL A 234 -9.68 -2.38 -15.97
N GLY A 235 -10.87 -1.81 -16.12
CA GLY A 235 -11.99 -2.00 -15.19
C GLY A 235 -12.39 -3.45 -15.05
N ASP A 236 -12.55 -4.15 -16.19
CA ASP A 236 -12.89 -5.58 -16.21
C ASP A 236 -11.78 -6.44 -15.57
N MET A 237 -10.50 -6.17 -15.88
CA MET A 237 -9.35 -6.85 -15.28
C MET A 237 -9.34 -6.72 -13.75
N MET A 238 -9.58 -5.53 -13.23
CA MET A 238 -9.62 -5.26 -11.79
C MET A 238 -10.86 -5.87 -11.14
N ALA A 239 -12.01 -5.88 -11.81
CA ALA A 239 -13.24 -6.52 -11.34
C ALA A 239 -13.08 -8.05 -11.24
N GLN A 240 -12.47 -8.68 -12.24
CA GLN A 240 -12.12 -10.10 -12.21
C GLN A 240 -11.18 -10.42 -11.05
N LEU A 241 -10.15 -9.61 -10.84
CA LEU A 241 -9.22 -9.78 -9.71
C LEU A 241 -9.97 -9.66 -8.38
N LYS A 242 -10.77 -8.60 -8.17
CA LYS A 242 -11.53 -8.44 -6.91
C LYS A 242 -12.46 -9.61 -6.65
N ALA A 243 -13.15 -10.10 -7.68
CA ALA A 243 -14.01 -11.28 -7.55
C ALA A 243 -13.23 -12.54 -7.12
N LYS A 244 -12.01 -12.73 -7.65
CA LYS A 244 -11.15 -13.90 -7.37
C LYS A 244 -10.50 -13.85 -5.99
N ILE A 245 -10.06 -12.68 -5.52
CA ILE A 245 -9.45 -12.56 -4.18
C ILE A 245 -10.51 -12.48 -3.06
N GLY A 246 -11.75 -12.12 -3.40
CA GLY A 246 -12.88 -12.04 -2.47
C GLY A 246 -13.05 -10.68 -1.78
N PRO A 247 -14.19 -10.49 -1.07
CA PRO A 247 -14.54 -9.22 -0.47
C PRO A 247 -13.63 -8.82 0.69
N ASP A 248 -13.04 -9.78 1.40
CA ASP A 248 -12.24 -9.57 2.61
C ASP A 248 -10.74 -9.31 2.33
N LYS A 249 -10.37 -9.11 1.06
CA LYS A 249 -9.00 -8.77 0.65
C LYS A 249 -8.95 -7.37 0.09
N ILE A 250 -7.90 -6.61 0.45
CA ILE A 250 -7.70 -5.23 0.01
C ILE A 250 -7.15 -5.22 -1.41
N LEU A 251 -7.88 -4.60 -2.34
CA LEU A 251 -7.39 -4.29 -3.68
C LEU A 251 -6.99 -2.82 -3.74
N LEU A 252 -5.68 -2.54 -3.80
CA LEU A 252 -5.14 -1.20 -3.89
C LEU A 252 -4.69 -0.90 -5.32
N ALA A 253 -5.22 0.18 -5.90
CA ALA A 253 -4.91 0.63 -7.25
C ALA A 253 -4.01 1.89 -7.22
N ASN A 254 -2.77 1.78 -7.72
CA ASN A 254 -1.86 2.91 -7.79
C ASN A 254 -2.23 3.87 -8.92
N ASN A 255 -2.44 5.15 -8.58
CA ASN A 255 -2.88 6.21 -9.50
C ASN A 255 -4.17 5.88 -10.29
N GLY A 256 -5.05 5.04 -9.72
CA GLY A 256 -6.27 4.55 -10.37
C GLY A 256 -7.57 5.25 -9.94
N ALA A 257 -7.52 6.15 -8.97
CA ALA A 257 -8.73 6.74 -8.37
C ALA A 257 -9.58 7.61 -9.32
N HIS A 258 -9.01 8.06 -10.44
CA HIS A 258 -9.71 8.82 -11.48
C HIS A 258 -10.32 7.95 -12.58
N ILE A 259 -10.08 6.63 -12.55
CA ILE A 259 -10.60 5.66 -13.53
C ILE A 259 -11.86 5.03 -12.90
N GLU A 260 -13.05 5.50 -13.30
CA GLU A 260 -14.30 5.14 -12.63
C GLU A 260 -14.55 3.61 -12.50
N PRO A 261 -14.31 2.75 -13.52
CA PRO A 261 -14.47 1.31 -13.35
C PRO A 261 -13.49 0.71 -12.33
N VAL A 262 -12.26 1.24 -12.22
CA VAL A 262 -11.27 0.85 -11.21
C VAL A 262 -11.69 1.35 -9.83
N PHE A 263 -12.19 2.61 -9.76
CA PHE A 263 -12.71 3.19 -8.52
C PHE A 263 -13.84 2.35 -7.91
N ALA A 264 -14.75 1.86 -8.75
CA ALA A 264 -15.88 1.08 -8.30
C ALA A 264 -15.49 -0.19 -7.52
N VAL A 265 -14.46 -0.89 -7.97
CA VAL A 265 -14.09 -2.23 -7.46
C VAL A 265 -12.93 -2.24 -6.47
N SER A 266 -12.11 -1.19 -6.42
CA SER A 266 -10.94 -1.13 -5.53
C SER A 266 -11.32 -0.66 -4.13
N ASP A 267 -10.61 -1.16 -3.12
CA ASP A 267 -10.78 -0.78 -1.70
C ASP A 267 -9.86 0.36 -1.30
N ALA A 268 -8.75 0.54 -2.03
CA ALA A 268 -7.71 1.48 -1.68
C ALA A 268 -7.06 2.11 -2.92
N PHE A 269 -6.53 3.32 -2.76
CA PHE A 269 -5.82 4.04 -3.81
C PHE A 269 -4.55 4.67 -3.28
N MET A 270 -3.48 4.66 -4.09
CA MET A 270 -2.29 5.46 -3.82
C MET A 270 -2.21 6.65 -4.78
N PHE A 271 -1.88 7.81 -4.23
CA PHE A 271 -1.38 8.97 -4.98
C PHE A 271 0.13 8.99 -4.87
N GLU A 272 0.79 8.83 -5.98
CA GLU A 272 2.24 8.75 -6.04
C GLU A 272 2.81 10.05 -6.61
N HIS A 273 3.44 10.84 -5.74
CA HIS A 273 4.13 12.06 -6.14
C HIS A 273 5.62 11.80 -6.30
N TYR A 274 6.09 11.94 -7.51
CA TYR A 274 7.50 11.92 -7.82
C TYR A 274 8.12 13.31 -7.77
N ASN A 275 9.43 13.37 -7.83
CA ASN A 275 10.21 14.58 -7.90
C ASN A 275 10.09 15.30 -9.27
N ARG A 276 8.89 15.46 -9.80
CA ARG A 276 8.61 16.12 -11.08
C ARG A 276 7.70 17.31 -10.86
N SER A 277 7.95 18.40 -11.58
CA SER A 277 7.08 19.58 -11.57
C SER A 277 5.63 19.23 -11.94
N ALA A 278 5.43 18.36 -12.92
CA ALA A 278 4.10 17.93 -13.36
C ALA A 278 3.29 17.18 -12.28
N THR A 279 3.95 16.54 -11.29
CA THR A 279 3.26 15.85 -10.17
C THR A 279 3.20 16.67 -8.89
N HIS A 280 3.82 17.86 -8.88
CA HIS A 280 3.88 18.76 -7.73
C HIS A 280 3.27 20.13 -8.03
N THR A 281 2.33 20.24 -8.98
CA THR A 281 1.64 21.51 -9.18
C THR A 281 0.61 21.75 -8.08
N LYS A 282 0.41 23.01 -7.72
CA LYS A 282 -0.59 23.41 -6.72
C LYS A 282 -2.02 23.00 -7.10
N GLU A 283 -2.33 23.05 -8.40
CA GLU A 283 -3.62 22.61 -8.94
C GLU A 283 -3.82 21.09 -8.77
N LYS A 284 -2.76 20.31 -9.07
CA LYS A 284 -2.82 18.86 -8.88
C LYS A 284 -3.00 18.50 -7.42
N LEU A 285 -2.27 19.12 -6.50
CA LEU A 285 -2.44 18.90 -5.06
C LEU A 285 -3.87 19.19 -4.59
N LEU A 286 -4.44 20.32 -5.02
CA LEU A 286 -5.82 20.67 -4.68
C LEU A 286 -6.83 19.64 -5.23
N ASN A 287 -6.59 19.15 -6.45
CA ASN A 287 -7.43 18.09 -7.04
C ASN A 287 -7.27 16.76 -6.30
N ASP A 288 -6.06 16.40 -5.89
CA ASP A 288 -5.82 15.20 -5.11
C ASP A 288 -6.49 15.27 -3.73
N TRP A 289 -6.47 16.42 -3.04
CA TRP A 289 -7.20 16.59 -1.78
C TRP A 289 -8.71 16.38 -1.95
N LYS A 290 -9.31 16.92 -3.03
CA LYS A 290 -10.73 16.67 -3.35
C LYS A 290 -11.00 15.20 -3.66
N LEU A 291 -10.05 14.53 -4.30
CA LEU A 291 -10.18 13.11 -4.61
C LEU A 291 -10.00 12.25 -3.36
N MET A 292 -9.16 12.67 -2.39
CA MET A 292 -9.06 12.04 -1.07
C MET A 292 -10.40 12.12 -0.31
N GLU A 293 -11.11 13.25 -0.39
CA GLU A 293 -12.46 13.39 0.15
C GLU A 293 -13.43 12.40 -0.52
N LYS A 294 -13.46 12.33 -1.86
CA LYS A 294 -14.30 11.38 -2.62
C LYS A 294 -14.01 9.93 -2.21
N ILE A 295 -12.75 9.56 -2.03
CA ILE A 295 -12.32 8.21 -1.62
C ILE A 295 -12.86 7.90 -0.22
N ALA A 296 -12.69 8.82 0.73
CA ALA A 296 -13.15 8.63 2.10
C ALA A 296 -14.68 8.59 2.20
N ASP A 297 -15.40 9.46 1.49
CA ASP A 297 -16.87 9.45 1.43
C ASP A 297 -17.42 8.13 0.86
N ALA A 298 -16.63 7.44 0.04
CA ALA A 298 -16.94 6.10 -0.46
C ALA A 298 -16.50 4.97 0.50
N GLY A 299 -15.99 5.27 1.70
CA GLY A 299 -15.53 4.29 2.68
C GLY A 299 -14.26 3.55 2.26
N LYS A 300 -13.39 4.17 1.45
CA LYS A 300 -12.19 3.56 0.88
C LYS A 300 -10.89 4.15 1.47
N ILE A 301 -9.82 3.39 1.38
CA ILE A 301 -8.48 3.75 1.89
C ILE A 301 -7.77 4.65 0.87
N CYS A 302 -7.04 5.65 1.38
CA CYS A 302 -6.12 6.47 0.60
C CYS A 302 -4.69 6.33 1.12
N VAL A 303 -3.71 6.20 0.25
CA VAL A 303 -2.29 6.32 0.55
C VAL A 303 -1.73 7.53 -0.21
N TYR A 304 -1.11 8.46 0.50
CA TYR A 304 -0.53 9.66 -0.08
C TYR A 304 0.98 9.61 0.05
N ARG A 305 1.66 9.39 -1.08
CA ARG A 305 3.10 9.13 -1.11
C ARG A 305 3.88 10.32 -1.65
N PHE A 306 4.86 10.75 -0.85
CA PHE A 306 5.94 11.64 -1.25
C PHE A 306 7.32 11.02 -0.98
N GLY A 307 8.36 11.68 -1.48
CA GLY A 307 9.74 11.28 -1.19
C GLY A 307 10.69 12.46 -1.22
N ALA A 308 11.78 12.36 -0.48
CA ALA A 308 12.83 13.35 -0.43
C ALA A 308 13.43 13.61 -1.83
N LYS A 309 13.67 14.88 -2.16
CA LYS A 309 14.07 15.34 -3.47
C LYS A 309 15.31 16.23 -3.38
N PRO A 310 16.44 15.83 -3.98
CA PRO A 310 17.58 16.72 -4.13
C PRO A 310 17.22 17.98 -4.95
N GLU A 311 17.72 19.12 -4.55
CA GLU A 311 17.61 20.35 -5.35
C GLU A 311 18.23 20.13 -6.75
N GLY A 312 17.62 20.70 -7.78
CA GLY A 312 18.06 20.51 -9.16
C GLY A 312 17.84 19.10 -9.71
N SER A 313 17.01 18.29 -9.07
CA SER A 313 16.64 16.96 -9.61
C SER A 313 16.03 17.10 -11.00
N LEU A 314 16.57 16.34 -11.93
CA LEU A 314 16.10 16.34 -13.31
C LEU A 314 14.66 15.80 -13.42
N PRO A 315 13.85 16.32 -14.35
CA PRO A 315 12.60 15.70 -14.74
C PRO A 315 12.85 14.26 -15.23
N LEU A 316 11.83 13.41 -15.18
CA LEU A 316 12.00 12.02 -15.60
C LEU A 316 12.31 11.89 -17.09
N GLU A 317 11.77 12.80 -17.88
CA GLU A 317 12.05 12.93 -19.31
C GLU A 317 13.55 13.08 -19.58
N ALA A 318 14.22 13.95 -18.82
CA ALA A 318 15.67 14.15 -18.93
C ALA A 318 16.50 12.92 -18.51
N ILE A 319 15.94 12.08 -17.64
CA ILE A 319 16.59 10.81 -17.23
C ILE A 319 16.42 9.74 -18.32
N ASP A 320 15.26 9.69 -18.95
CA ASP A 320 14.99 8.81 -20.08
C ASP A 320 15.88 9.17 -21.29
N GLU A 321 16.37 10.41 -21.38
CA GLU A 321 17.38 10.89 -22.33
C GLU A 321 18.84 10.58 -21.95
N GLY A 322 19.05 9.81 -20.89
CA GLY A 322 20.37 9.33 -20.45
C GLY A 322 21.15 10.27 -19.52
N GLN A 323 20.51 11.34 -19.02
CA GLN A 323 21.13 12.19 -18.00
C GLN A 323 21.16 11.49 -16.64
N LYS A 324 22.31 11.52 -15.95
CA LYS A 324 22.46 10.87 -14.64
C LYS A 324 21.91 11.77 -13.53
N ARG A 325 21.07 11.19 -12.67
CA ARG A 325 20.68 11.85 -11.41
C ARG A 325 21.91 12.09 -10.53
N PRO A 326 21.96 13.21 -9.76
CA PRO A 326 22.88 13.31 -8.64
C PRO A 326 22.65 12.10 -7.72
N ARG A 327 23.69 11.29 -7.49
CA ARG A 327 23.61 10.17 -6.56
C ARG A 327 24.08 10.64 -5.20
N LEU A 328 23.14 10.97 -4.33
CA LEU A 328 23.42 11.17 -2.93
C LEU A 328 23.72 9.80 -2.27
N THR A 329 24.53 9.82 -1.27
CA THR A 329 24.74 8.69 -0.35
C THR A 329 23.47 8.44 0.47
N HIS A 330 23.40 7.31 1.15
CA HIS A 330 22.30 7.01 2.07
C HIS A 330 22.14 8.10 3.14
N ASP A 331 23.22 8.51 3.78
CA ASP A 331 23.21 9.49 4.87
C ASP A 331 22.78 10.88 4.37
N GLU A 332 23.23 11.29 3.18
CA GLU A 332 22.80 12.53 2.54
C GLU A 332 21.30 12.51 2.22
N TYR A 333 20.74 11.35 1.76
CA TYR A 333 19.30 11.21 1.57
C TYR A 333 18.54 11.22 2.90
N ALA A 334 19.07 10.58 3.95
CA ALA A 334 18.44 10.57 5.27
C ALA A 334 18.35 11.99 5.86
N ASP A 335 19.43 12.77 5.75
CA ASP A 335 19.46 14.16 6.19
C ASP A 335 18.53 15.06 5.37
N LEU A 336 18.52 14.89 4.05
CA LEU A 336 17.61 15.62 3.16
C LEU A 336 16.15 15.28 3.48
N SER A 337 15.89 14.01 3.73
CA SER A 337 14.56 13.50 4.08
C SER A 337 14.03 14.16 5.35
N LYS A 338 14.84 14.28 6.40
CA LYS A 338 14.49 14.97 7.65
C LYS A 338 14.21 16.46 7.41
N LYS A 339 15.01 17.13 6.58
CA LYS A 339 14.83 18.57 6.27
C LYS A 339 13.57 18.87 5.46
N GLN A 340 13.12 17.93 4.63
CA GLN A 340 11.98 18.14 3.74
C GLN A 340 10.66 17.58 4.30
N LEU A 341 10.70 16.78 5.36
CA LEU A 341 9.54 16.08 5.87
C LEU A 341 8.38 17.01 6.21
N GLU A 342 8.64 18.11 6.93
CA GLU A 342 7.59 19.03 7.41
C GLU A 342 6.69 19.52 6.28
N LEU A 343 7.28 19.94 5.15
CA LEU A 343 6.53 20.39 3.99
C LEU A 343 5.59 19.30 3.45
N TYR A 344 6.12 18.11 3.21
CA TYR A 344 5.33 17.05 2.57
C TYR A 344 4.33 16.40 3.52
N LEU A 345 4.65 16.33 4.80
CA LEU A 345 3.71 15.91 5.85
C LEU A 345 2.55 16.92 5.97
N ALA A 346 2.85 18.22 5.95
CA ALA A 346 1.82 19.26 5.97
C ALA A 346 0.89 19.17 4.74
N LEU A 347 1.45 18.99 3.53
CA LEU A 347 0.66 18.80 2.31
C LEU A 347 -0.28 17.58 2.41
N TYR A 348 0.17 16.50 3.03
CA TYR A 348 -0.70 15.36 3.31
C TYR A 348 -1.78 15.70 4.33
N LEU A 349 -1.41 16.31 5.47
CA LEU A 349 -2.34 16.60 6.56
C LEU A 349 -3.46 17.56 6.15
N ILE A 350 -3.22 18.49 5.24
CA ILE A 350 -4.28 19.37 4.70
C ILE A 350 -5.41 18.54 4.09
N GLY A 351 -5.09 17.51 3.28
CA GLY A 351 -6.09 16.68 2.60
C GLY A 351 -6.55 15.44 3.38
N ALA A 352 -5.86 15.06 4.45
CA ALA A 352 -6.03 13.78 5.13
C ALA A 352 -7.49 13.54 5.57
N GLN A 353 -7.98 12.33 5.40
CA GLN A 353 -9.33 11.86 5.73
C GLN A 353 -9.22 10.60 6.61
N PRO A 354 -10.29 10.12 7.24
CA PRO A 354 -10.29 8.80 7.84
C PRO A 354 -9.74 7.76 6.86
N TYR A 355 -8.88 6.86 7.33
CA TYR A 355 -8.18 5.85 6.53
C TYR A 355 -7.31 6.42 5.40
N SER A 356 -6.82 7.66 5.55
CA SER A 356 -5.71 8.17 4.78
C SER A 356 -4.39 7.88 5.48
N TYR A 357 -3.40 7.41 4.73
CA TYR A 357 -2.08 7.06 5.25
C TYR A 357 -1.00 7.82 4.50
N PHE A 358 0.02 8.27 5.23
CA PHE A 358 1.18 8.94 4.68
C PHE A 358 2.30 7.94 4.40
N GLN A 359 2.91 8.01 3.20
CA GLN A 359 4.13 7.29 2.89
C GLN A 359 5.25 8.27 2.57
N TRP A 360 6.37 8.11 3.28
CA TRP A 360 7.57 8.92 3.12
C TRP A 360 8.80 8.06 2.83
N ASN A 361 9.34 8.15 1.62
CA ASN A 361 10.51 7.40 1.20
C ASN A 361 11.15 8.05 -0.03
N TRP A 362 12.48 7.92 -0.20
CA TRP A 362 13.18 8.45 -1.38
C TRP A 362 13.38 7.42 -2.49
N ASN A 363 13.18 6.14 -2.21
CA ASN A 363 13.09 5.07 -3.20
C ASN A 363 12.27 3.90 -2.64
N TRP A 364 12.10 2.84 -3.44
CA TRP A 364 11.26 1.70 -3.13
C TRP A 364 11.99 0.55 -2.44
N THR A 365 13.25 0.75 -2.04
CA THR A 365 13.99 -0.27 -1.30
C THR A 365 13.83 -0.10 0.20
N LEU A 366 14.11 -1.15 0.96
CA LEU A 366 14.15 -1.11 2.43
C LEU A 366 15.06 0.00 2.96
N LYS A 367 16.16 0.30 2.23
CA LYS A 367 17.10 1.38 2.55
C LYS A 367 16.64 2.76 2.06
N GLY A 368 15.45 2.88 1.49
CA GLY A 368 14.93 4.11 0.92
C GLY A 368 14.06 4.94 1.86
N GLY A 369 14.23 4.81 3.18
CA GLY A 369 13.49 5.56 4.20
C GLY A 369 12.72 4.73 5.22
N PRO A 370 12.22 3.50 4.92
CA PRO A 370 11.39 2.74 5.86
C PRO A 370 12.05 2.43 7.21
N LEU A 371 13.37 2.37 7.26
CA LEU A 371 14.13 2.13 8.50
C LEU A 371 14.61 3.41 9.19
N GLU A 372 14.34 4.58 8.62
CA GLU A 372 14.65 5.85 9.27
C GLU A 372 13.68 6.13 10.42
N HIS A 373 14.10 7.01 11.32
CA HIS A 373 13.26 7.48 12.41
C HIS A 373 12.86 8.93 12.18
N TYR A 374 11.55 9.18 12.24
CA TYR A 374 10.95 10.50 12.10
C TYR A 374 10.10 10.81 13.34
N PRO A 375 10.60 11.61 14.31
CA PRO A 375 9.87 11.95 15.52
C PRO A 375 8.47 12.54 15.26
N GLU A 376 8.31 13.22 14.14
CA GLU A 376 7.06 13.84 13.69
C GLU A 376 5.93 12.82 13.53
N PHE A 377 6.25 11.57 13.16
CA PHE A 377 5.22 10.53 13.03
C PHE A 377 4.64 10.07 14.36
N HIS A 378 5.32 10.35 15.46
CA HIS A 378 4.92 9.96 16.81
C HIS A 378 4.34 11.12 17.64
N GLN A 379 4.29 12.33 17.06
CA GLN A 379 3.65 13.44 17.72
C GLN A 379 2.13 13.18 17.85
N PRO A 380 1.51 13.56 18.97
CA PRO A 380 0.06 13.48 19.12
C PRO A 380 -0.59 14.39 18.07
N LEU A 381 -1.46 13.82 17.23
CA LEU A 381 -2.16 14.56 16.17
C LEU A 381 -3.59 14.92 16.61
N GLY A 382 -4.36 13.96 17.07
CA GLY A 382 -5.77 14.10 17.36
C GLY A 382 -6.64 14.17 16.10
N GLN A 383 -7.95 14.18 16.27
CA GLN A 383 -8.89 14.28 15.15
C GLN A 383 -8.82 15.66 14.48
N PRO A 384 -9.06 15.73 13.16
CA PRO A 384 -9.23 17.02 12.50
C PRO A 384 -10.51 17.70 13.02
N LEU A 385 -10.38 18.97 13.45
CA LEU A 385 -11.51 19.74 13.99
C LEU A 385 -12.46 20.23 12.90
N ALA A 386 -11.95 20.34 11.66
CA ALA A 386 -12.73 20.75 10.49
C ALA A 386 -12.04 20.33 9.18
N LYS A 387 -12.72 20.59 8.06
CA LYS A 387 -12.12 20.60 6.73
C LYS A 387 -11.08 21.72 6.65
N TYR A 388 -10.07 21.54 5.77
CA TYR A 388 -9.12 22.61 5.47
C TYR A 388 -9.82 23.86 4.90
N THR A 389 -9.26 25.02 5.17
CA THR A 389 -9.74 26.29 4.63
C THR A 389 -8.63 26.98 3.85
N ARG A 390 -9.04 27.70 2.80
CA ARG A 390 -8.16 28.61 2.08
C ARG A 390 -8.08 29.92 2.87
N VAL A 391 -6.89 30.43 3.13
CA VAL A 391 -6.69 31.63 3.96
C VAL A 391 -7.41 32.87 3.37
N HIS A 392 -7.32 33.03 2.04
CA HIS A 392 -8.07 34.04 1.28
C HIS A 392 -8.57 33.40 -0.03
N PRO A 393 -9.71 33.85 -0.59
CA PRO A 393 -10.32 33.23 -1.78
C PRO A 393 -9.35 33.00 -2.95
N GLU A 394 -8.45 33.95 -3.19
CA GLU A 394 -7.49 33.90 -4.31
C GLU A 394 -6.10 33.41 -3.91
N SER A 395 -5.83 33.15 -2.61
CA SER A 395 -4.53 32.67 -2.17
C SER A 395 -4.35 31.16 -2.45
N TRP A 396 -3.12 30.72 -2.53
CA TRP A 396 -2.75 29.31 -2.55
C TRP A 396 -2.23 28.86 -1.18
N GLU A 397 -2.68 29.56 -0.15
CA GLU A 397 -2.43 29.24 1.24
C GLU A 397 -3.62 28.51 1.85
N PHE A 398 -3.35 27.43 2.58
CA PHE A 398 -4.36 26.58 3.20
C PHE A 398 -3.99 26.32 4.65
N THR A 399 -5.01 26.19 5.50
CA THR A 399 -4.86 25.82 6.90
C THR A 399 -5.79 24.69 7.27
N ARG A 400 -5.38 23.90 8.25
CA ARG A 400 -6.21 22.89 8.89
C ARG A 400 -5.86 22.73 10.35
N GLU A 401 -6.87 22.63 11.20
CA GLU A 401 -6.74 22.41 12.64
C GLU A 401 -7.02 20.95 13.00
N PHE A 402 -6.16 20.40 13.84
CA PHE A 402 -6.33 19.14 14.54
C PHE A 402 -6.38 19.41 16.06
N GLU A 403 -6.81 18.45 16.86
CA GLU A 403 -6.85 18.62 18.31
C GLU A 403 -5.48 19.01 18.86
N HIS A 404 -4.40 18.40 18.35
CA HIS A 404 -3.04 18.61 18.84
C HIS A 404 -2.07 19.17 17.82
N ALA A 405 -2.55 19.64 16.68
CA ALA A 405 -1.70 20.27 15.68
C ALA A 405 -2.45 21.34 14.88
N SER A 406 -1.72 22.39 14.48
CA SER A 406 -2.17 23.37 13.48
C SER A 406 -1.28 23.26 12.25
N VAL A 407 -1.87 23.14 11.08
CA VAL A 407 -1.16 22.95 9.83
C VAL A 407 -1.42 24.13 8.88
N TRP A 408 -0.36 24.71 8.34
CA TRP A 408 -0.41 25.73 7.31
C TRP A 408 0.50 25.36 6.15
N VAL A 409 0.05 25.61 4.92
CA VAL A 409 0.84 25.42 3.69
C VAL A 409 0.62 26.59 2.74
N ASP A 410 1.68 27.04 2.06
CA ASP A 410 1.63 27.88 0.87
C ASP A 410 2.08 27.03 -0.33
N THR A 411 1.14 26.58 -1.13
CA THR A 411 1.41 25.71 -2.28
C THR A 411 1.94 26.44 -3.50
N ASP A 412 1.95 27.78 -3.48
CA ASP A 412 2.56 28.60 -4.50
C ASP A 412 4.07 28.76 -4.25
N LYS A 413 4.44 28.97 -2.98
CA LYS A 413 5.84 29.10 -2.54
C LYS A 413 6.48 27.79 -2.11
N TRP A 414 5.72 26.71 -1.97
CA TRP A 414 6.21 25.42 -1.47
C TRP A 414 6.84 25.50 -0.08
N VAL A 415 6.14 26.14 0.83
CA VAL A 415 6.51 26.23 2.25
C VAL A 415 5.35 25.81 3.13
N ALA A 416 5.68 25.32 4.29
CA ALA A 416 4.67 24.86 5.25
C ALA A 416 5.16 25.00 6.69
N LYS A 417 4.21 24.91 7.62
CA LYS A 417 4.47 24.84 9.04
C LYS A 417 3.48 23.90 9.72
N ILE A 418 3.97 23.08 10.63
CA ILE A 418 3.18 22.27 11.54
C ILE A 418 3.51 22.74 12.97
N GLU A 419 2.52 23.24 13.68
CA GLU A 419 2.63 23.59 15.09
C GLU A 419 1.97 22.50 15.92
N TRP A 420 2.77 21.69 16.60
CA TRP A 420 2.32 20.69 17.56
C TRP A 420 1.97 21.37 18.88
N LYS A 421 0.78 21.01 19.46
CA LYS A 421 0.22 21.64 20.69
C LYS A 421 0.50 20.81 21.92
#